data_a415df2186300a6b11d8b5f12979cdc4
#
_entry.id   a415df2186300a6b11d8b5f12979cdc4
#
_cell.length_a   1.000
_cell.length_b   1.000
_cell.length_c   1.000
_cell.angle_alpha   90.00
_cell.angle_beta   90.00
_cell.angle_gamma   90.00
#
_symmetry.space_group_name_H-M   'P 1'
#
loop_
_entity.id
_entity.type
_entity.pdbx_description
1 polymer ?
#
loop_
_entity_poly.entity_id
_entity_poly.type
_entity_poly.pdbx_seq_one_letter_code
_entity_poly.pdbx_strand_id
1 'polypeptide(L)'
;MPDAKTFVVVQIAINDRDGYHQYEIAGHPEIFDKFSAKLVGLDENVEVVEGSWPCTRTVIIEFPSNELARAWYESDEYQSVVGLRHASTTSNLVIVSGYQG
;
A
#
# COMPACT_ATOMS: atom_id res chain seq x y z
N MET A 1 17.71 11.21 17.04
CA MET A 1 16.29 10.85 17.11
C MET A 1 15.98 9.82 16.05
N PRO A 2 15.31 8.75 16.39
CA PRO A 2 14.85 7.84 15.36
C PRO A 2 13.78 8.55 14.51
N ASP A 3 13.74 8.23 13.24
CA ASP A 3 12.70 8.75 12.37
C ASP A 3 11.34 8.24 12.81
N ALA A 4 10.33 9.03 12.60
CA ALA A 4 8.96 8.59 12.81
C ALA A 4 8.65 7.46 11.84
N LYS A 5 7.94 6.44 12.31
CA LYS A 5 7.39 5.44 11.43
C LYS A 5 6.48 6.14 10.42
N THR A 6 6.42 5.58 9.24
CA THR A 6 5.62 6.14 8.15
C THR A 6 4.69 5.05 7.66
N PHE A 7 3.49 5.44 7.25
CA PHE A 7 2.49 4.49 6.78
C PHE A 7 2.07 4.83 5.36
N VAL A 8 1.90 3.79 4.56
CA VAL A 8 1.27 3.91 3.26
C VAL A 8 -0.14 3.36 3.43
N VAL A 9 -1.13 4.18 3.12
CA VAL A 9 -2.53 3.78 3.21
C VAL A 9 -3.10 3.73 1.80
N VAL A 10 -3.63 2.58 1.43
CA VAL A 10 -4.15 2.37 0.08
C VAL A 10 -5.62 1.99 0.16
N GLN A 11 -6.42 2.73 -0.57
CA GLN A 11 -7.85 2.50 -0.74
C GLN A 11 -8.03 1.92 -2.13
N ILE A 12 -8.50 0.67 -2.21
CA ILE A 12 -8.51 -0.07 -3.47
C ILE A 12 -9.91 -0.54 -3.81
N ALA A 13 -10.43 -0.11 -4.96
CA ALA A 13 -11.64 -0.68 -5.54
C ALA A 13 -11.21 -1.61 -6.66
N ILE A 14 -11.34 -2.92 -6.46
CA ILE A 14 -10.87 -3.91 -7.42
C ILE A 14 -11.89 -4.05 -8.54
N ASN A 15 -11.47 -3.81 -9.78
CA ASN A 15 -12.30 -3.91 -10.97
C ASN A 15 -12.06 -5.21 -11.72
N ASP A 16 -10.87 -5.78 -11.56
CA ASP A 16 -10.44 -7.01 -12.23
C ASP A 16 -9.65 -7.85 -11.23
N ARG A 17 -10.28 -8.85 -10.67
CA ARG A 17 -9.64 -9.67 -9.64
C ARG A 17 -8.46 -10.46 -10.15
N ASP A 18 -8.54 -10.96 -11.37
CA ASP A 18 -7.42 -11.73 -11.95
C ASP A 18 -6.21 -10.84 -12.15
N GLY A 19 -6.41 -9.62 -12.68
CA GLY A 19 -5.34 -8.66 -12.86
C GLY A 19 -4.73 -8.23 -11.53
N TYR A 20 -5.58 -8.02 -10.52
CA TYR A 20 -5.10 -7.65 -9.20
C TYR A 20 -4.28 -8.79 -8.56
N HIS A 21 -4.71 -10.03 -8.78
CA HIS A 21 -3.98 -11.19 -8.28
C HIS A 21 -2.57 -11.27 -8.90
N GLN A 22 -2.43 -10.93 -10.17
CA GLN A 22 -1.12 -10.84 -10.82
C GLN A 22 -0.25 -9.79 -10.13
N TYR A 23 -0.83 -8.65 -9.76
CA TYR A 23 -0.12 -7.62 -9.02
C TYR A 23 0.36 -8.14 -7.66
N GLU A 24 -0.51 -8.84 -6.93
CA GLU A 24 -0.14 -9.38 -5.62
C GLU A 24 1.03 -10.34 -5.70
N ILE A 25 1.02 -11.21 -6.71
CA ILE A 25 2.11 -12.17 -6.91
C ILE A 25 3.41 -11.46 -7.27
N ALA A 26 3.34 -10.51 -8.20
CA ALA A 26 4.53 -9.83 -8.71
C ALA A 26 5.13 -8.85 -7.69
N GLY A 27 4.31 -8.28 -6.80
CA GLY A 27 4.73 -7.23 -5.89
C GLY A 27 5.21 -7.70 -4.53
N HIS A 28 5.21 -8.99 -4.24
CA HIS A 28 5.51 -9.53 -2.91
C HIS A 28 6.39 -10.75 -2.97
N PRO A 29 6.98 -11.11 -1.83
CA PRO A 29 7.30 -10.34 -0.62
C PRO A 29 8.67 -9.68 -0.70
N GLU A 30 9.43 -9.97 -1.76
CA GLU A 30 10.83 -9.57 -1.91
C GLU A 30 11.00 -8.05 -1.95
N ILE A 31 10.07 -7.37 -2.63
CA ILE A 31 10.11 -5.91 -2.70
C ILE A 31 9.87 -5.31 -1.31
N PHE A 32 8.96 -5.89 -0.54
CA PHE A 32 8.72 -5.45 0.82
C PHE A 32 9.96 -5.59 1.69
N ASP A 33 10.62 -6.74 1.64
CA ASP A 33 11.82 -6.99 2.44
C ASP A 33 12.92 -5.98 2.13
N LYS A 34 13.09 -5.66 0.86
CA LYS A 34 14.14 -4.75 0.43
C LYS A 34 14.00 -3.37 1.05
N PHE A 35 12.78 -2.91 1.30
CA PHE A 35 12.53 -1.57 1.82
C PHE A 35 12.04 -1.58 3.27
N SER A 36 12.14 -2.69 3.94
CA SER A 36 11.71 -2.87 5.33
C SER A 36 10.23 -2.57 5.51
N ALA A 37 9.43 -2.84 4.50
CA ALA A 37 7.99 -2.65 4.54
C ALA A 37 7.33 -3.77 5.33
N LYS A 38 6.31 -3.42 6.09
CA LYS A 38 5.57 -4.39 6.90
C LYS A 38 4.07 -4.16 6.69
N LEU A 39 3.38 -5.21 6.26
CA LEU A 39 1.93 -5.15 6.12
C LEU A 39 1.31 -5.20 7.51
N VAL A 40 0.65 -4.11 7.92
CA VAL A 40 0.07 -4.02 9.27
C VAL A 40 -1.45 -3.92 9.25
N GLY A 41 -2.07 -3.66 8.12
CA GLY A 41 -3.52 -3.66 7.99
C GLY A 41 -3.92 -4.14 6.61
N LEU A 42 -4.88 -5.05 6.57
CA LEU A 42 -5.46 -5.53 5.33
C LEU A 42 -6.88 -5.96 5.65
N ASP A 43 -7.85 -5.27 5.05
CA ASP A 43 -9.26 -5.53 5.34
C ASP A 43 -10.07 -5.37 4.06
N GLU A 44 -10.81 -6.39 3.72
CA GLU A 44 -11.64 -6.37 2.52
C GLU A 44 -13.09 -5.97 2.82
N ASN A 45 -13.39 -5.66 4.08
CA ASN A 45 -14.74 -5.30 4.48
C ASN A 45 -14.68 -4.39 5.72
N VAL A 46 -14.11 -3.18 5.54
CA VAL A 46 -13.93 -2.27 6.66
C VAL A 46 -15.26 -1.87 7.29
N GLU A 47 -15.24 -1.63 8.59
CA GLU A 47 -16.41 -1.13 9.31
C GLU A 47 -16.43 0.39 9.20
N VAL A 48 -17.33 0.92 8.41
CA VAL A 48 -17.45 2.38 8.24
C VAL A 48 -18.26 2.94 9.38
N VAL A 49 -17.61 3.70 10.27
CA VAL A 49 -18.26 4.30 11.43
C VAL A 49 -18.90 5.62 11.07
N GLU A 50 -18.27 6.39 10.22
CA GLU A 50 -18.79 7.67 9.73
C GLU A 50 -18.45 7.84 8.25
N GLY A 51 -19.36 8.42 7.52
CA GLY A 51 -19.14 8.81 6.14
C GLY A 51 -19.19 7.63 5.18
N SER A 52 -18.40 7.70 4.13
CA SER A 52 -18.34 6.66 3.12
C SER A 52 -16.90 6.25 2.86
N TRP A 53 -16.71 5.01 2.45
CA TRP A 53 -15.39 4.46 2.18
C TRP A 53 -15.48 3.59 0.92
N PRO A 54 -15.38 4.21 -0.25
CA PRO A 54 -15.66 3.52 -1.52
C PRO A 54 -14.50 2.63 -1.98
N CYS A 55 -14.33 1.51 -1.33
CA CYS A 55 -13.30 0.56 -1.75
C CYS A 55 -13.69 -0.84 -1.30
N THR A 56 -13.08 -1.84 -1.97
CA THR A 56 -13.26 -3.24 -1.62
C THR A 56 -12.09 -3.79 -0.83
N ARG A 57 -11.04 -2.99 -0.65
CA ARG A 57 -9.84 -3.46 0.06
C ARG A 57 -9.08 -2.25 0.60
N THR A 58 -8.75 -2.28 1.86
CA THR A 58 -7.90 -1.25 2.48
C THR A 58 -6.61 -1.92 2.94
N VAL A 59 -5.48 -1.30 2.60
CA VAL A 59 -4.16 -1.84 2.95
C VAL A 59 -3.38 -0.77 3.68
N ILE A 60 -2.72 -1.15 4.77
CA ILE A 60 -1.83 -0.26 5.51
C ILE A 60 -0.47 -0.92 5.62
N ILE A 61 0.55 -0.21 5.15
CA ILE A 61 1.92 -0.70 5.15
C ILE A 61 2.76 0.23 6.02
N GLU A 62 3.56 -0.35 6.91
CA GLU A 62 4.43 0.41 7.80
C GLU A 62 5.84 0.41 7.24
N PHE A 63 6.48 1.58 7.28
CA PHE A 63 7.90 1.74 6.92
C PHE A 63 8.63 2.41 8.07
N PRO A 64 9.93 2.13 8.23
CA PRO A 64 10.70 2.79 9.30
C PRO A 64 10.83 4.30 9.12
N SER A 65 10.72 4.80 7.89
CA SER A 65 10.89 6.24 7.60
C SER A 65 10.15 6.62 6.33
N ASN A 66 9.94 7.92 6.16
CA ASN A 66 9.36 8.46 4.93
C ASN A 66 10.28 8.17 3.73
N GLU A 67 11.59 8.25 3.95
CA GLU A 67 12.56 7.99 2.88
C GLU A 67 12.41 6.58 2.32
N LEU A 68 12.23 5.59 3.19
CA LEU A 68 12.05 4.21 2.75
C LEU A 68 10.72 4.00 2.04
N ALA A 69 9.65 4.65 2.53
CA ALA A 69 8.35 4.56 1.87
C ALA A 69 8.42 5.12 0.45
N ARG A 70 9.05 6.26 0.28
CA ARG A 70 9.24 6.86 -1.04
C ARG A 70 10.15 6.03 -1.92
N ALA A 71 11.24 5.52 -1.35
CA ALA A 71 12.18 4.68 -2.08
C ALA A 71 11.47 3.43 -2.61
N TRP A 72 10.59 2.84 -1.80
CA TRP A 72 9.78 1.70 -2.23
C TRP A 72 8.91 2.06 -3.43
N TYR A 73 8.14 3.14 -3.30
CA TYR A 73 7.21 3.50 -4.37
C TYR A 73 7.94 3.88 -5.66
N GLU A 74 9.04 4.60 -5.54
CA GLU A 74 9.80 5.09 -6.70
C GLU A 74 10.80 4.07 -7.24
N SER A 75 10.94 2.92 -6.60
CA SER A 75 11.89 1.91 -7.05
C SER A 75 11.51 1.34 -8.42
N ASP A 76 12.52 0.96 -9.18
CA ASP A 76 12.29 0.31 -10.46
C ASP A 76 11.50 -0.98 -10.27
N GLU A 77 11.80 -1.70 -9.19
CA GLU A 77 11.12 -2.96 -8.88
C GLU A 77 9.61 -2.73 -8.70
N TYR A 78 9.22 -1.75 -7.89
CA TYR A 78 7.80 -1.51 -7.68
C TYR A 78 7.14 -0.89 -8.90
N GLN A 79 7.80 0.04 -9.56
CA GLN A 79 7.26 0.68 -10.75
C GLN A 79 7.05 -0.31 -11.90
N SER A 80 7.83 -1.39 -11.93
CA SER A 80 7.64 -2.42 -12.95
C SER A 80 6.35 -3.22 -12.75
N VAL A 81 5.77 -3.21 -11.55
CA VAL A 81 4.56 -3.99 -11.25
C VAL A 81 3.33 -3.12 -10.94
N VAL A 82 3.52 -1.84 -10.62
CA VAL A 82 2.40 -0.97 -10.22
C VAL A 82 1.35 -0.81 -11.32
N GLY A 83 1.75 -0.94 -12.57
CA GLY A 83 0.82 -0.88 -13.71
C GLY A 83 -0.26 -1.96 -13.64
N LEU A 84 0.06 -3.12 -13.08
CA LEU A 84 -0.92 -4.19 -12.88
C LEU A 84 -2.01 -3.73 -11.91
N ARG A 85 -1.63 -3.00 -10.85
CA ARG A 85 -2.61 -2.46 -9.92
C ARG A 85 -3.45 -1.37 -10.57
N HIS A 86 -2.82 -0.44 -11.29
CA HIS A 86 -3.54 0.64 -11.95
C HIS A 86 -4.53 0.12 -13.00
N ALA A 87 -4.17 -0.94 -13.71
CA ALA A 87 -5.03 -1.51 -14.74
C ALA A 87 -6.21 -2.29 -14.17
N SER A 88 -6.09 -2.81 -12.94
CA SER A 88 -7.09 -3.70 -12.33
C SER A 88 -7.91 -3.06 -11.23
N THR A 89 -7.61 -1.81 -10.85
CA THR A 89 -8.27 -1.15 -9.72
C THR A 89 -8.50 0.32 -10.00
N THR A 90 -9.42 0.90 -9.20
CA THR A 90 -9.47 2.34 -8.97
C THR A 90 -8.96 2.50 -7.54
N SER A 91 -7.81 3.14 -7.37
CA SER A 91 -7.19 3.19 -6.05
C SER A 91 -6.59 4.54 -5.74
N ASN A 92 -6.49 4.81 -4.44
CA ASN A 92 -5.84 6.01 -3.92
C ASN A 92 -4.79 5.56 -2.93
N LEU A 93 -3.60 6.16 -3.01
CA LEU A 93 -2.49 5.81 -2.14
C LEU A 93 -1.92 7.08 -1.53
N VAL A 94 -1.75 7.10 -0.22
CA VAL A 94 -1.16 8.24 0.47
C VAL A 94 -0.04 7.76 1.39
N ILE A 95 0.92 8.64 1.62
CA ILE A 95 1.98 8.42 2.59
C ILE A 95 1.65 9.29 3.80
N VAL A 96 1.55 8.66 4.97
CA VAL A 96 1.15 9.32 6.22
C VAL A 96 2.28 9.20 7.23
N SER A 97 2.72 10.34 7.76
CA SER A 97 3.75 10.32 8.79
C SER A 97 3.17 9.82 10.09
N GLY A 98 3.91 8.96 10.78
CA GLY A 98 3.50 8.49 12.09
C GLY A 98 3.54 9.60 13.12
N TYR A 99 2.67 9.51 14.11
CA TYR A 99 2.59 10.50 15.18
C TYR A 99 3.60 10.14 16.28
N GLN A 100 4.41 11.10 16.65
CA GLN A 100 5.42 10.89 17.71
C GLN A 100 5.01 11.49 19.05
N GLY A 101 3.91 12.17 19.11
CA GLY A 101 3.31 12.69 20.32
C GLY A 101 4.18 13.54 21.18
#